data_0d6f5ad85d4e2138317e3818be77e622
#
_entry.id   0d6f5ad85d4e2138317e3818be77e622
#
_cell.length_a   1.000
_cell.length_b   1.000
_cell.length_c   1.000
_cell.angle_alpha   90.00
_cell.angle_beta   90.00
_cell.angle_gamma   90.00
#
_symmetry.space_group_name_H-M   'P 1'
#
loop_
_entity.id
_entity.type
_entity.pdbx_description
1 polymer ?
#
loop_
_entity_poly.entity_id
_entity_poly.type
_entity_poly.pdbx_seq_one_letter_code
_entity_poly.pdbx_strand_id
1 'polypeptide(L)'
;MERSIDRPLQLVLVRHAESVRNQVKKDESFFADDTARNKVRGIADEEVPLTEAGKAQARITGHVLKQSFGLFDYVYHSGYKRTIETVDEILKSYTDAEKARMHIRMSSFIRERDSGYAYDMTEDEAMEQFPWMREYWKTFGGFFAVPPGGESYAQVAQRIYLFLDTIFRDRKGQKVLIVSHAGAIRAFRFLLEQWSYDQAVQSTTDQKPLNCGVTVYEYEKSNNRLMLKSYNTIYY
;
A
#
# COMPACT_ATOMS: atom_id res chain seq x y z
N MET A 1 7.49 37.16 -4.42
CA MET A 1 6.84 36.46 -3.30
C MET A 1 7.31 35.00 -3.30
N GLU A 2 7.94 34.55 -2.23
CA GLU A 2 8.18 33.12 -2.08
C GLU A 2 6.86 32.37 -1.96
N ARG A 3 6.62 31.40 -2.86
CA ARG A 3 5.43 30.56 -2.76
C ARG A 3 5.53 29.77 -1.45
N SER A 4 4.47 29.82 -0.65
CA SER A 4 4.34 28.98 0.55
C SER A 4 4.40 27.51 0.16
N ILE A 5 4.90 26.65 1.05
CA ILE A 5 4.88 25.20 0.87
C ILE A 5 3.44 24.74 1.14
N ASP A 6 2.74 24.30 0.11
CA ASP A 6 1.32 23.91 0.18
C ASP A 6 1.11 22.37 0.20
N ARG A 7 2.20 21.61 0.30
CA ARG A 7 2.22 20.13 0.29
C ARG A 7 3.16 19.61 1.38
N PRO A 8 3.10 18.34 1.74
CA PRO A 8 4.20 17.69 2.46
C PRO A 8 5.52 17.87 1.71
N LEU A 9 6.62 18.01 2.43
CA LEU A 9 7.97 18.00 1.81
C LEU A 9 8.29 16.66 1.18
N GLN A 10 7.86 15.58 1.84
CA GLN A 10 8.14 14.23 1.41
C GLN A 10 6.99 13.31 1.81
N LEU A 11 6.62 12.43 0.89
CA LEU A 11 5.67 11.35 1.09
C LEU A 11 6.36 10.02 0.75
N VAL A 12 6.56 9.17 1.75
CA VAL A 12 7.18 7.86 1.61
C VAL A 12 6.10 6.80 1.81
N LEU A 13 5.82 6.02 0.76
CA LEU A 13 4.87 4.91 0.79
C LEU A 13 5.65 3.60 0.93
N VAL A 14 5.23 2.73 1.83
CA VAL A 14 5.81 1.40 2.04
C VAL A 14 4.68 0.38 2.00
N ARG A 15 4.77 -0.63 1.13
CA ARG A 15 3.91 -1.80 1.25
C ARG A 15 4.28 -2.55 2.53
N HIS A 16 3.29 -3.01 3.30
CA HIS A 16 3.56 -3.86 4.46
C HIS A 16 4.52 -5.01 4.11
N ALA A 17 5.30 -5.46 5.07
CA ALA A 17 6.22 -6.58 4.95
C ALA A 17 5.49 -7.90 4.68
N GLU A 18 6.20 -8.98 4.38
CA GLU A 18 5.60 -10.27 4.08
C GLU A 18 4.69 -10.74 5.21
N SER A 19 3.42 -10.97 4.89
CA SER A 19 2.43 -11.55 5.79
C SER A 19 2.30 -13.05 5.57
N VAL A 20 1.75 -13.76 6.55
CA VAL A 20 1.45 -15.20 6.43
C VAL A 20 0.61 -15.48 5.19
N ARG A 21 -0.34 -14.59 4.85
CA ARG A 21 -1.16 -14.74 3.64
C ARG A 21 -0.36 -14.55 2.34
N ASN A 22 0.60 -13.61 2.31
CA ASN A 22 1.49 -13.45 1.15
C ASN A 22 2.33 -14.70 0.93
N GLN A 23 2.92 -15.25 2.01
CA GLN A 23 3.72 -16.46 1.95
C GLN A 23 2.90 -17.65 1.41
N VAL A 24 1.67 -17.83 1.92
CA VAL A 24 0.82 -18.97 1.54
C VAL A 24 0.32 -18.83 0.10
N LYS A 25 -0.06 -17.63 -0.34
CA LYS A 25 -0.49 -17.33 -1.71
C LYS A 25 0.67 -17.14 -2.69
N LYS A 26 1.92 -17.13 -2.22
CA LYS A 26 3.09 -16.76 -3.03
C LYS A 26 2.90 -15.44 -3.79
N ASP A 27 2.21 -14.50 -3.12
CA ASP A 27 1.82 -13.19 -3.65
C ASP A 27 0.81 -13.23 -4.85
N GLU A 28 0.22 -14.39 -5.14
CA GLU A 28 -0.82 -14.54 -6.16
C GLU A 28 -2.19 -14.05 -5.69
N SER A 29 -3.12 -13.89 -6.63
CA SER A 29 -4.50 -13.45 -6.33
C SER A 29 -5.33 -14.53 -5.67
N PHE A 30 -5.14 -15.81 -6.06
CA PHE A 30 -5.88 -16.97 -5.58
C PHE A 30 -4.98 -17.90 -4.79
N PHE A 31 -5.56 -18.81 -3.99
CA PHE A 31 -4.83 -19.92 -3.40
C PHE A 31 -4.52 -20.99 -4.47
N ALA A 32 -3.35 -21.61 -4.37
CA ALA A 32 -2.99 -22.70 -5.26
C ALA A 32 -3.91 -23.93 -5.05
N ASP A 33 -4.29 -24.20 -3.80
CA ASP A 33 -5.11 -25.33 -3.39
C ASP A 33 -5.71 -25.14 -1.99
N ASP A 34 -6.54 -26.07 -1.55
CA ASP A 34 -7.13 -26.10 -0.20
C ASP A 34 -6.09 -26.23 0.91
N THR A 35 -4.98 -26.92 0.67
CA THR A 35 -3.91 -27.09 1.67
C THR A 35 -3.28 -25.72 1.98
N ALA A 36 -3.05 -24.92 0.96
CA ALA A 36 -2.57 -23.56 1.12
C ALA A 36 -3.61 -22.70 1.85
N ARG A 37 -4.88 -22.72 1.40
CA ARG A 37 -5.98 -21.97 2.01
C ARG A 37 -6.16 -22.28 3.48
N ASN A 38 -6.14 -23.54 3.87
CA ASN A 38 -6.39 -24.00 5.25
C ASN A 38 -5.38 -23.45 6.27
N LYS A 39 -4.18 -23.00 5.84
CA LYS A 39 -3.18 -22.39 6.73
C LYS A 39 -3.60 -21.02 7.26
N VAL A 40 -4.52 -20.34 6.56
CA VAL A 40 -5.00 -19.00 6.93
C VAL A 40 -6.52 -18.93 7.05
N ARG A 41 -7.20 -20.07 6.93
CA ARG A 41 -8.66 -20.16 7.01
C ARG A 41 -9.16 -19.70 8.36
N GLY A 42 -10.18 -18.86 8.37
CA GLY A 42 -10.78 -18.32 9.60
C GLY A 42 -10.01 -17.14 10.22
N ILE A 43 -8.88 -16.72 9.63
CA ILE A 43 -8.21 -15.49 10.04
C ILE A 43 -8.82 -14.33 9.25
N ALA A 44 -9.43 -13.37 9.95
CA ALA A 44 -9.93 -12.15 9.31
C ALA A 44 -8.80 -11.39 8.60
N ASP A 45 -9.07 -10.73 7.46
CA ASP A 45 -8.01 -10.09 6.66
C ASP A 45 -7.23 -9.04 7.46
N GLU A 46 -7.91 -8.28 8.29
CA GLU A 46 -7.27 -7.28 9.15
C GLU A 46 -6.36 -7.90 10.23
N GLU A 47 -6.59 -9.14 10.63
CA GLU A 47 -5.83 -9.83 11.67
C GLU A 47 -4.66 -10.69 11.15
N VAL A 48 -4.45 -10.75 9.83
CA VAL A 48 -3.34 -11.51 9.24
C VAL A 48 -2.00 -10.91 9.66
N PRO A 49 -1.13 -11.67 10.40
CA PRO A 49 0.14 -11.15 10.91
C PRO A 49 1.25 -11.21 9.85
N LEU A 50 2.40 -10.61 10.17
CA LEU A 50 3.65 -10.80 9.44
C LEU A 50 4.24 -12.20 9.69
N THR A 51 5.07 -12.66 8.74
CA THR A 51 6.00 -13.75 8.96
C THR A 51 7.25 -13.26 9.72
N GLU A 52 8.06 -14.15 10.28
CA GLU A 52 9.35 -13.74 10.85
C GLU A 52 10.29 -13.15 9.79
N ALA A 53 10.25 -13.67 8.56
CA ALA A 53 10.96 -13.08 7.42
C ALA A 53 10.43 -11.65 7.15
N GLY A 54 9.12 -11.44 7.16
CA GLY A 54 8.51 -10.12 7.01
C GLY A 54 8.95 -9.14 8.09
N LYS A 55 9.04 -9.56 9.35
CA LYS A 55 9.56 -8.71 10.42
C LYS A 55 11.02 -8.31 10.18
N ALA A 56 11.86 -9.24 9.70
CA ALA A 56 13.24 -8.94 9.31
C ALA A 56 13.32 -7.94 8.15
N GLN A 57 12.50 -8.13 7.11
CA GLN A 57 12.38 -7.18 5.99
C GLN A 57 12.06 -5.77 6.50
N ALA A 58 11.07 -5.64 7.37
CA ALA A 58 10.65 -4.35 7.93
C ALA A 58 11.75 -3.68 8.76
N ARG A 59 12.53 -4.44 9.57
CA ARG A 59 13.66 -3.90 10.34
C ARG A 59 14.75 -3.34 9.44
N ILE A 60 15.17 -4.10 8.42
CA ILE A 60 16.20 -3.67 7.47
C ILE A 60 15.72 -2.40 6.74
N THR A 61 14.48 -2.42 6.24
CA THR A 61 13.86 -1.26 5.59
C THR A 61 13.84 -0.05 6.54
N GLY A 62 13.45 -0.23 7.80
CA GLY A 62 13.44 0.83 8.81
C GLY A 62 14.80 1.47 9.04
N HIS A 63 15.87 0.66 9.06
CA HIS A 63 17.24 1.16 9.18
C HIS A 63 17.62 2.08 8.00
N VAL A 64 17.33 1.65 6.77
CA VAL A 64 17.62 2.44 5.58
C VAL A 64 16.75 3.69 5.50
N LEU A 65 15.45 3.58 5.85
CA LEU A 65 14.56 4.75 5.89
C LEU A 65 15.09 5.83 6.85
N LYS A 66 15.56 5.43 8.04
CA LYS A 66 16.17 6.36 9.00
C LYS A 66 17.43 7.02 8.44
N GLN A 67 18.32 6.24 7.82
CA GLN A 67 19.57 6.77 7.24
C GLN A 67 19.29 7.74 6.08
N SER A 68 18.33 7.41 5.21
CA SER A 68 18.07 8.18 3.98
C SER A 68 17.18 9.40 4.21
N PHE A 69 16.21 9.30 5.12
CA PHE A 69 15.16 10.32 5.27
C PHE A 69 15.14 10.97 6.66
N GLY A 70 15.86 10.39 7.63
CA GLY A 70 15.87 10.89 9.00
C GLY A 70 14.54 10.67 9.73
N LEU A 71 14.08 11.68 10.45
CA LEU A 71 12.84 11.63 11.23
C LEU A 71 11.63 11.95 10.35
N PHE A 72 10.55 11.19 10.51
CA PHE A 72 9.23 11.51 9.95
C PHE A 72 8.39 12.24 11.00
N ASP A 73 7.65 13.26 10.57
CA ASP A 73 6.72 13.98 11.46
C ASP A 73 5.45 13.14 11.72
N TYR A 74 4.97 12.46 10.67
CA TYR A 74 3.79 11.60 10.73
C TYR A 74 4.07 10.22 10.14
N VAL A 75 3.55 9.20 10.82
CA VAL A 75 3.55 7.80 10.38
C VAL A 75 2.11 7.31 10.34
N TYR A 76 1.63 6.92 9.17
CA TYR A 76 0.29 6.37 8.99
C TYR A 76 0.34 4.87 8.70
N HIS A 77 -0.65 4.13 9.23
CA HIS A 77 -0.91 2.74 8.91
C HIS A 77 -2.42 2.52 8.68
N SER A 78 -2.78 1.44 7.98
CA SER A 78 -4.19 1.17 7.61
C SER A 78 -5.06 0.65 8.76
N GLY A 79 -4.48 0.25 9.87
CA GLY A 79 -5.14 -0.46 10.96
C GLY A 79 -5.03 -1.99 10.86
N TYR A 80 -4.67 -2.54 9.71
CA TYR A 80 -4.46 -3.98 9.54
C TYR A 80 -3.21 -4.43 10.29
N LYS A 81 -3.26 -5.58 10.95
CA LYS A 81 -2.18 -6.12 11.79
C LYS A 81 -0.83 -6.11 11.08
N ARG A 82 -0.78 -6.57 9.81
CA ARG A 82 0.44 -6.57 9.00
C ARG A 82 1.03 -5.17 8.78
N THR A 83 0.22 -4.10 8.73
CA THR A 83 0.73 -2.72 8.62
C THR A 83 1.18 -2.18 9.96
N ILE A 84 0.49 -2.50 11.04
CA ILE A 84 0.88 -2.14 12.42
C ILE A 84 2.24 -2.78 12.73
N GLU A 85 2.35 -4.10 12.58
CA GLU A 85 3.60 -4.84 12.83
C GLU A 85 4.76 -4.34 11.94
N THR A 86 4.48 -3.94 10.68
CA THR A 86 5.49 -3.34 9.81
C THR A 86 5.97 -1.99 10.36
N VAL A 87 5.07 -1.12 10.83
CA VAL A 87 5.43 0.14 11.48
C VAL A 87 6.26 -0.11 12.73
N ASP A 88 5.82 -1.04 13.58
CA ASP A 88 6.52 -1.37 14.83
C ASP A 88 7.96 -1.83 14.56
N GLU A 89 8.17 -2.69 13.55
CA GLU A 89 9.50 -3.17 13.18
C GLU A 89 10.38 -2.06 12.56
N ILE A 90 9.81 -1.19 11.72
CA ILE A 90 10.50 0.00 11.17
C ILE A 90 10.95 0.93 12.31
N LEU A 91 10.08 1.17 13.29
CA LEU A 91 10.34 2.09 14.38
C LEU A 91 11.37 1.58 15.39
N LYS A 92 11.76 0.30 15.35
CA LYS A 92 12.90 -0.20 16.15
C LYS A 92 14.23 0.46 15.80
N SER A 93 14.34 1.05 14.61
CA SER A 93 15.53 1.80 14.18
C SER A 93 15.61 3.19 14.84
N TYR A 94 14.56 3.66 15.48
CA TYR A 94 14.48 4.99 16.09
C TYR A 94 14.57 4.89 17.61
N THR A 95 15.24 5.85 18.26
CA THR A 95 15.30 5.99 19.70
C THR A 95 13.92 6.38 20.26
N ASP A 96 13.71 6.18 21.56
CA ASP A 96 12.44 6.57 22.20
C ASP A 96 12.21 8.09 22.14
N ALA A 97 13.27 8.89 22.24
CA ALA A 97 13.21 10.34 22.08
C ALA A 97 12.80 10.77 20.67
N GLU A 98 13.26 10.04 19.62
CA GLU A 98 12.83 10.26 18.23
C GLU A 98 11.37 9.85 18.03
N LYS A 99 10.97 8.66 18.54
CA LYS A 99 9.58 8.17 18.46
C LYS A 99 8.59 9.13 19.15
N ALA A 100 8.95 9.70 20.28
CA ALA A 100 8.12 10.67 21.00
C ALA A 100 7.81 11.95 20.19
N ARG A 101 8.60 12.23 19.15
CA ARG A 101 8.38 13.37 18.23
C ARG A 101 7.54 13.01 17.01
N MET A 102 7.30 11.72 16.75
CA MET A 102 6.50 11.24 15.63
C MET A 102 5.03 11.13 16.01
N HIS A 103 4.14 11.49 15.10
CA HIS A 103 2.71 11.28 15.26
C HIS A 103 2.27 10.02 14.51
N ILE A 104 2.06 8.92 15.24
CA ILE A 104 1.55 7.66 14.65
C ILE A 104 0.02 7.74 14.59
N ARG A 105 -0.56 7.47 13.43
CA ARG A 105 -2.00 7.58 13.16
C ARG A 105 -2.51 6.41 12.31
N MET A 106 -3.67 5.92 12.68
CA MET A 106 -4.42 4.96 11.86
C MET A 106 -5.34 5.72 10.89
N SER A 107 -5.48 5.19 9.67
CA SER A 107 -6.49 5.63 8.71
C SER A 107 -7.04 4.47 7.90
N SER A 108 -8.33 4.21 8.01
CA SER A 108 -9.01 3.17 7.21
C SER A 108 -9.09 3.51 5.71
N PHE A 109 -8.90 4.78 5.33
CA PHE A 109 -8.88 5.19 3.93
C PHE A 109 -7.71 4.54 3.14
N ILE A 110 -6.62 4.17 3.82
CA ILE A 110 -5.45 3.54 3.21
C ILE A 110 -5.42 2.01 3.38
N ARG A 111 -6.56 1.36 3.70
CA ARG A 111 -6.67 -0.10 3.77
C ARG A 111 -6.49 -0.74 2.40
N GLU A 112 -6.28 -2.07 2.38
CA GLU A 112 -6.18 -2.81 1.12
C GLU A 112 -7.49 -2.74 0.33
N ARG A 113 -7.40 -2.99 -0.97
CA ARG A 113 -8.53 -3.20 -1.86
C ARG A 113 -9.31 -4.43 -1.40
N ASP A 114 -10.60 -4.29 -1.24
CA ASP A 114 -11.45 -5.44 -0.99
C ASP A 114 -11.50 -6.33 -2.24
N SER A 115 -11.07 -7.57 -2.10
CA SER A 115 -11.08 -8.55 -3.18
C SER A 115 -12.47 -9.20 -3.39
N GLY A 116 -13.45 -8.90 -2.54
CA GLY A 116 -14.80 -9.44 -2.58
C GLY A 116 -14.84 -10.94 -2.32
N TYR A 117 -15.84 -11.61 -2.85
CA TYR A 117 -16.09 -13.04 -2.61
C TYR A 117 -14.94 -13.96 -3.06
N ALA A 118 -14.15 -13.53 -4.05
CA ALA A 118 -12.98 -14.30 -4.50
C ALA A 118 -11.79 -14.27 -3.54
N TYR A 119 -11.87 -13.49 -2.43
CA TYR A 119 -10.79 -13.32 -1.46
C TYR A 119 -10.22 -14.65 -0.95
N ASP A 120 -11.08 -15.63 -0.68
CA ASP A 120 -10.71 -16.91 -0.05
C ASP A 120 -10.86 -18.10 -0.99
N MET A 121 -10.87 -17.88 -2.29
CA MET A 121 -11.05 -18.92 -3.32
C MET A 121 -9.72 -19.39 -3.91
N THR A 122 -9.71 -20.61 -4.44
CA THR A 122 -8.75 -21.06 -5.45
C THR A 122 -9.13 -20.48 -6.81
N GLU A 123 -8.21 -20.54 -7.79
CA GLU A 123 -8.53 -20.05 -9.15
C GLU A 123 -9.67 -20.85 -9.80
N ASP A 124 -9.67 -22.17 -9.63
CA ASP A 124 -10.71 -23.05 -10.19
C ASP A 124 -12.08 -22.73 -9.60
N GLU A 125 -12.18 -22.57 -8.27
CA GLU A 125 -13.43 -22.16 -7.61
C GLU A 125 -13.92 -20.80 -8.11
N ALA A 126 -13.01 -19.83 -8.26
CA ALA A 126 -13.38 -18.50 -8.75
C ALA A 126 -13.86 -18.53 -10.21
N MET A 127 -13.26 -19.37 -11.06
CA MET A 127 -13.69 -19.53 -12.45
C MET A 127 -15.01 -20.28 -12.57
N GLU A 128 -15.27 -21.25 -11.70
CA GLU A 128 -16.56 -21.95 -11.64
C GLU A 128 -17.71 -21.03 -11.18
N GLN A 129 -17.47 -20.26 -10.11
CA GLN A 129 -18.50 -19.36 -9.55
C GLN A 129 -18.71 -18.11 -10.41
N PHE A 130 -17.67 -17.61 -11.07
CA PHE A 130 -17.68 -16.36 -11.85
C PHE A 130 -17.08 -16.55 -13.25
N PRO A 131 -17.65 -17.43 -14.12
CA PRO A 131 -17.05 -17.78 -15.42
C PRO A 131 -16.90 -16.59 -16.38
N TRP A 132 -17.70 -15.55 -16.21
CA TRP A 132 -17.67 -14.30 -16.98
C TRP A 132 -16.56 -13.32 -16.55
N MET A 133 -15.89 -13.57 -15.41
CA MET A 133 -15.01 -12.57 -14.78
C MET A 133 -13.77 -12.27 -15.63
N ARG A 134 -13.20 -13.26 -16.33
CA ARG A 134 -12.04 -13.03 -17.22
C ARG A 134 -12.37 -12.07 -18.36
N GLU A 135 -13.53 -12.26 -19.02
CA GLU A 135 -13.97 -11.38 -20.10
C GLU A 135 -14.29 -9.97 -19.59
N TYR A 136 -14.95 -9.90 -18.44
CA TYR A 136 -15.25 -8.63 -17.77
C TYR A 136 -13.98 -7.84 -17.45
N TRP A 137 -12.95 -8.50 -16.86
CA TRP A 137 -11.65 -7.86 -16.57
C TRP A 137 -10.96 -7.34 -17.83
N LYS A 138 -11.01 -8.12 -18.91
CA LYS A 138 -10.44 -7.74 -20.20
C LYS A 138 -11.19 -6.55 -20.82
N THR A 139 -12.51 -6.56 -20.76
CA THR A 139 -13.36 -5.56 -21.40
C THR A 139 -13.32 -4.20 -20.66
N PHE A 140 -13.37 -4.22 -19.33
CA PHE A 140 -13.39 -3.00 -18.52
C PHE A 140 -12.00 -2.53 -18.09
N GLY A 141 -10.96 -3.33 -18.30
CA GLY A 141 -9.62 -3.09 -17.77
C GLY A 141 -9.51 -3.34 -16.26
N GLY A 142 -8.45 -4.01 -15.85
CA GLY A 142 -8.30 -4.48 -14.47
C GLY A 142 -8.30 -3.39 -13.39
N PHE A 143 -8.04 -2.12 -13.76
CA PHE A 143 -8.08 -1.00 -12.83
C PHE A 143 -9.52 -0.57 -12.48
N PHE A 144 -10.43 -0.66 -13.44
CA PHE A 144 -11.82 -0.19 -13.30
C PHE A 144 -12.80 -1.33 -13.01
N ALA A 145 -12.45 -2.57 -13.36
CA ALA A 145 -13.28 -3.73 -13.09
C ALA A 145 -13.47 -3.98 -11.58
N VAL A 146 -14.73 -4.23 -11.19
CA VAL A 146 -15.11 -4.49 -9.79
C VAL A 146 -15.23 -5.99 -9.57
N PRO A 147 -14.45 -6.60 -8.65
CA PRO A 147 -14.68 -8.01 -8.29
C PRO A 147 -16.04 -8.16 -7.60
N PRO A 148 -16.72 -9.31 -7.73
CA PRO A 148 -17.98 -9.56 -7.06
C PRO A 148 -17.90 -9.32 -5.56
N GLY A 149 -18.67 -8.35 -5.05
CA GLY A 149 -18.68 -7.97 -3.63
C GLY A 149 -17.45 -7.19 -3.14
N GLY A 150 -16.57 -6.74 -4.03
CA GLY A 150 -15.33 -6.03 -3.65
C GLY A 150 -15.19 -4.63 -4.23
N GLU A 151 -13.97 -4.11 -4.26
CA GLU A 151 -13.62 -2.77 -4.79
C GLU A 151 -12.81 -2.89 -6.08
N SER A 152 -13.04 -1.99 -7.06
CA SER A 152 -12.06 -1.70 -8.13
C SER A 152 -10.90 -0.84 -7.58
N TYR A 153 -9.78 -0.77 -8.30
CA TYR A 153 -8.72 0.19 -7.95
C TYR A 153 -9.19 1.64 -8.08
N ALA A 154 -10.11 1.94 -8.99
CA ALA A 154 -10.70 3.26 -9.13
C ALA A 154 -11.50 3.66 -7.86
N GLN A 155 -12.25 2.72 -7.26
CA GLN A 155 -12.94 2.96 -5.99
C GLN A 155 -11.95 3.14 -4.83
N VAL A 156 -10.87 2.36 -4.81
CA VAL A 156 -9.76 2.61 -3.85
C VAL A 156 -9.20 4.02 -4.03
N ALA A 157 -9.00 4.47 -5.28
CA ALA A 157 -8.50 5.81 -5.55
C ALA A 157 -9.42 6.92 -5.01
N GLN A 158 -10.75 6.73 -4.99
CA GLN A 158 -11.68 7.70 -4.40
C GLN A 158 -11.41 7.91 -2.90
N ARG A 159 -11.22 6.83 -2.12
CA ARG A 159 -10.92 6.97 -0.69
C ARG A 159 -9.49 7.46 -0.42
N ILE A 160 -8.53 7.10 -1.28
CA ILE A 160 -7.16 7.65 -1.22
C ILE A 160 -7.17 9.15 -1.54
N TYR A 161 -8.02 9.63 -2.46
CA TYR A 161 -8.17 11.05 -2.74
C TYR A 161 -8.60 11.84 -1.49
N LEU A 162 -9.58 11.34 -0.73
CA LEU A 162 -10.02 11.96 0.53
C LEU A 162 -8.89 11.98 1.59
N PHE A 163 -8.10 10.92 1.65
CA PHE A 163 -6.93 10.87 2.52
C PHE A 163 -5.86 11.89 2.09
N LEU A 164 -5.54 11.97 0.80
CA LEU A 164 -4.58 12.92 0.26
C LEU A 164 -5.03 14.37 0.47
N ASP A 165 -6.32 14.67 0.36
CA ASP A 165 -6.85 16.01 0.65
C ASP A 165 -6.53 16.42 2.10
N THR A 166 -6.76 15.52 3.06
CA THR A 166 -6.39 15.73 4.46
C THR A 166 -4.87 15.92 4.62
N ILE A 167 -4.05 15.08 3.98
CA ILE A 167 -2.58 15.19 4.04
C ILE A 167 -2.11 16.53 3.46
N PHE A 168 -2.66 16.96 2.34
CA PHE A 168 -2.25 18.21 1.68
C PHE A 168 -2.67 19.44 2.49
N ARG A 169 -3.84 19.40 3.12
CA ARG A 169 -4.31 20.50 3.97
C ARG A 169 -3.50 20.61 5.27
N ASP A 170 -3.26 19.47 5.95
CA ASP A 170 -2.85 19.46 7.36
C ASP A 170 -1.36 19.13 7.57
N ARG A 171 -0.62 18.68 6.53
CA ARG A 171 0.78 18.20 6.64
C ARG A 171 1.76 18.98 5.78
N LYS A 172 1.46 20.24 5.54
CA LYS A 172 2.32 21.16 4.78
C LYS A 172 3.72 21.26 5.40
N GLY A 173 4.73 21.10 4.56
CA GLY A 173 6.12 21.20 5.00
C GLY A 173 6.64 20.02 5.83
N GLN A 174 5.85 18.97 6.02
CA GLN A 174 6.16 17.81 6.85
C GLN A 174 6.62 16.61 6.03
N LYS A 175 7.35 15.70 6.68
CA LYS A 175 7.72 14.39 6.14
C LYS A 175 6.75 13.33 6.63
N VAL A 176 6.11 12.62 5.71
CA VAL A 176 5.06 11.65 6.00
C VAL A 176 5.47 10.27 5.52
N LEU A 177 5.46 9.29 6.43
CA LEU A 177 5.59 7.87 6.13
C LEU A 177 4.19 7.23 6.13
N ILE A 178 3.88 6.43 5.12
CA ILE A 178 2.63 5.70 5.01
C ILE A 178 2.93 4.22 4.76
N VAL A 179 2.57 3.38 5.72
CA VAL A 179 2.64 1.92 5.57
C VAL A 179 1.26 1.40 5.19
N SER A 180 1.16 0.85 3.98
CA SER A 180 -0.12 0.47 3.38
C SER A 180 0.03 -0.83 2.56
N HIS A 181 -0.72 -0.99 1.50
CA HIS A 181 -0.93 -2.22 0.74
C HIS A 181 -0.70 -1.99 -0.76
N ALA A 182 -0.54 -3.08 -1.51
CA ALA A 182 -0.23 -3.01 -2.93
C ALA A 182 -1.32 -2.26 -3.74
N GLY A 183 -2.60 -2.55 -3.47
CA GLY A 183 -3.71 -1.91 -4.16
C GLY A 183 -3.83 -0.42 -3.82
N ALA A 184 -3.64 -0.07 -2.55
CA ALA A 184 -3.65 1.33 -2.12
C ALA A 184 -2.47 2.11 -2.72
N ILE A 185 -1.24 1.55 -2.75
CA ILE A 185 -0.08 2.20 -3.37
C ILE A 185 -0.32 2.45 -4.86
N ARG A 186 -0.93 1.51 -5.58
CA ARG A 186 -1.32 1.71 -6.99
C ARG A 186 -2.30 2.87 -7.15
N ALA A 187 -3.26 3.00 -6.24
CA ALA A 187 -4.20 4.12 -6.23
C ALA A 187 -3.53 5.47 -5.88
N PHE A 188 -2.58 5.49 -4.95
CA PHE A 188 -1.75 6.67 -4.70
C PHE A 188 -1.01 7.11 -5.96
N ARG A 189 -0.38 6.18 -6.67
CA ARG A 189 0.34 6.46 -7.91
C ARG A 189 -0.59 7.03 -8.98
N PHE A 190 -1.75 6.40 -9.20
CA PHE A 190 -2.76 6.90 -10.13
C PHE A 190 -3.08 8.38 -9.91
N LEU A 191 -3.30 8.78 -8.65
CA LEU A 191 -3.66 10.16 -8.30
C LEU A 191 -2.47 11.12 -8.36
N LEU A 192 -1.32 10.74 -7.79
CA LEU A 192 -0.15 11.61 -7.69
C LEU A 192 0.56 11.79 -9.03
N GLU A 193 0.62 10.75 -9.85
CA GLU A 193 1.24 10.75 -11.16
C GLU A 193 0.26 11.15 -12.29
N GLN A 194 -1.03 11.32 -11.94
CA GLN A 194 -2.08 11.75 -12.88
C GLN A 194 -2.18 10.83 -14.12
N TRP A 195 -2.21 9.52 -13.89
CA TRP A 195 -2.26 8.53 -14.97
C TRP A 195 -3.47 8.72 -15.89
N SER A 196 -3.25 8.54 -17.19
CA SER A 196 -4.34 8.38 -18.15
C SER A 196 -5.09 7.06 -17.91
N TYR A 197 -6.22 6.87 -18.60
CA TYR A 197 -6.96 5.61 -18.58
C TYR A 197 -6.05 4.42 -18.96
N ASP A 198 -5.32 4.56 -20.07
CA ASP A 198 -4.45 3.48 -20.56
C ASP A 198 -3.31 3.15 -19.58
N GLN A 199 -2.70 4.16 -18.97
CA GLN A 199 -1.69 3.97 -17.93
C GLN A 199 -2.26 3.27 -16.70
N ALA A 200 -3.49 3.61 -16.29
CA ALA A 200 -4.16 2.96 -15.18
C ALA A 200 -4.44 1.47 -15.47
N VAL A 201 -4.95 1.15 -16.67
CA VAL A 201 -5.19 -0.24 -17.10
C VAL A 201 -3.86 -1.00 -17.19
N GLN A 202 -2.84 -0.44 -17.81
CA GLN A 202 -1.51 -1.04 -17.93
C GLN A 202 -0.90 -1.33 -16.56
N SER A 203 -1.08 -0.44 -15.58
CA SER A 203 -0.55 -0.63 -14.22
C SER A 203 -0.99 -1.93 -13.54
N THR A 204 -2.10 -2.54 -13.97
CA THR A 204 -2.60 -3.79 -13.40
C THR A 204 -1.84 -5.02 -13.87
N THR A 205 -1.12 -4.89 -14.99
CA THR A 205 -0.22 -5.92 -15.54
C THR A 205 1.24 -5.65 -15.21
N ASP A 206 1.57 -4.44 -14.73
CA ASP A 206 2.91 -4.08 -14.29
C ASP A 206 3.29 -4.77 -12.97
N GLN A 207 4.57 -4.70 -12.66
CA GLN A 207 5.09 -5.25 -11.41
C GLN A 207 4.32 -4.68 -10.20
N LYS A 208 3.71 -5.57 -9.44
CA LYS A 208 3.06 -5.28 -8.17
C LYS A 208 4.06 -4.70 -7.17
N PRO A 209 3.70 -3.70 -6.36
CA PRO A 209 4.56 -3.28 -5.25
C PRO A 209 4.98 -4.50 -4.42
N LEU A 210 6.30 -4.69 -4.21
CA LEU A 210 6.85 -5.79 -3.42
C LEU A 210 6.67 -5.53 -1.92
N ASN A 211 6.71 -6.55 -1.09
CA ASN A 211 6.68 -6.38 0.37
C ASN A 211 7.84 -5.48 0.81
N CYS A 212 7.63 -4.57 1.73
CA CYS A 212 8.56 -3.49 2.09
C CYS A 212 9.07 -2.65 0.91
N GLY A 213 8.45 -2.73 -0.28
CA GLY A 213 8.76 -1.86 -1.41
C GLY A 213 8.49 -0.40 -1.07
N VAL A 214 9.51 0.43 -1.20
CA VAL A 214 9.51 1.85 -0.84
C VAL A 214 9.30 2.70 -2.09
N THR A 215 8.30 3.57 -2.06
CA THR A 215 8.00 4.54 -3.11
C THR A 215 8.09 5.94 -2.53
N VAL A 216 8.86 6.82 -3.14
CA VAL A 216 9.19 8.13 -2.61
C VAL A 216 8.71 9.23 -3.53
N TYR A 217 7.96 10.16 -2.96
CA TYR A 217 7.60 11.44 -3.59
C TYR A 217 8.20 12.60 -2.82
N GLU A 218 8.74 13.56 -3.54
CA GLU A 218 9.28 14.79 -2.99
C GLU A 218 8.57 16.01 -3.56
N TYR A 219 8.37 17.01 -2.71
CA TYR A 219 7.77 18.26 -3.13
C TYR A 219 8.71 19.04 -4.03
N GLU A 220 8.21 19.41 -5.20
CA GLU A 220 8.90 20.27 -6.15
C GLU A 220 8.24 21.67 -6.19
N LYS A 221 9.00 22.66 -5.74
CA LYS A 221 8.50 24.04 -5.58
C LYS A 221 8.12 24.69 -6.92
N SER A 222 8.79 24.33 -8.01
CA SER A 222 8.58 24.91 -9.34
C SER A 222 7.16 24.69 -9.87
N ASN A 223 6.61 23.50 -9.66
CA ASN A 223 5.29 23.09 -10.14
C ASN A 223 4.24 22.89 -9.02
N ASN A 224 4.63 23.10 -7.76
CA ASN A 224 3.80 22.89 -6.56
C ASN A 224 3.21 21.46 -6.48
N ARG A 225 4.01 20.45 -6.78
CA ARG A 225 3.59 19.03 -6.81
C ARG A 225 4.54 18.13 -6.06
N LEU A 226 4.01 16.97 -5.65
CA LEU A 226 4.81 15.82 -5.24
C LEU A 226 5.24 15.05 -6.47
N MET A 227 6.55 14.95 -6.71
CA MET A 227 7.14 14.27 -7.86
C MET A 227 7.74 12.93 -7.43
N LEU A 228 7.47 11.89 -8.20
CA LEU A 228 8.04 10.56 -8.00
C LEU A 228 9.57 10.62 -8.11
N LYS A 229 10.27 10.15 -7.07
CA LYS A 229 11.75 10.01 -7.06
C LYS A 229 12.19 8.57 -7.23
N SER A 230 11.48 7.63 -6.58
CA SER A 230 11.73 6.20 -6.74
C SER A 230 10.44 5.42 -6.53
N TYR A 231 10.34 4.28 -7.23
CA TYR A 231 9.21 3.38 -7.11
C TYR A 231 9.68 1.98 -6.74
N ASN A 232 9.03 1.42 -5.71
CA ASN A 232 9.15 0.02 -5.33
C ASN A 232 10.59 -0.44 -5.06
N THR A 233 11.42 0.42 -4.43
CA THR A 233 12.80 0.09 -4.08
C THR A 233 12.84 -0.84 -2.88
N ILE A 234 13.60 -1.93 -2.98
CA ILE A 234 13.80 -2.93 -1.92
C ILE A 234 15.17 -2.72 -1.29
N TYR A 235 15.22 -2.86 0.05
CA TYR A 235 16.44 -2.65 0.84
C TYR A 235 16.91 -3.89 1.62
N TYR A 236 16.19 -5.00 1.55
CA TYR A 236 16.54 -6.27 2.20
C TYR A 236 16.99 -7.34 1.22
#